data_6eed0cd5740ac2ac1820fd973608ce7a
#
_entry.id   6eed0cd5740ac2ac1820fd973608ce7a
#
_cell.length_a   1.000
_cell.length_b   1.000
_cell.length_c   1.000
_cell.angle_alpha   90.00
_cell.angle_beta   90.00
_cell.angle_gamma   90.00
#
_symmetry.space_group_name_H-M   'P 1'
#
loop_
_entity.id
_entity.type
_entity.pdbx_description
1 polymer ?
#
loop_
_entity_poly.entity_id
_entity_poly.type
_entity_poly.pdbx_seq_one_letter_code
_entity_poly.pdbx_strand_id
1 'polypeptide(L)'
;MLDNNASLKSGIRDNLLRETVHDFLQQEIKNGSALSIVSAYFTIYAYEKMQHSLNKIDGLRFLFGDPDFVKRMDPNNTDQKAFDITDTGLELNQQLRQKPIAKACAQWIKEKVEIRTTRGSNLIHGKMYHIANNGVDKAILGSSNFTVRGLGLSSNNSNIELNLEVDSDRDRTDLKAWFDELWNNDELVEDVKEKVLAKLKQIGQDHPPELIYYKTLYELFREEIETRKTNEQTLEDIHLYDTKIWDKLYGFQKEGAKSVIARLLRHNGCILADSVGLGKTYTALAVIKFFELRNERVLVLCPKKLRENWARYQASHNQISNELLDDQFGYTLLSHTDLSRYSGDSGGIDLAGFNWQNLDLIVIDESHNFRNDSNPREDKDGNFRHTRYSRLLEEVIKKGTKTKVLMLSATPVNTSLTDLRNQIYLMTEKREDVFRNSLGVSNIRNLIQQAQKAFKAWEE
;
A
#
# COMPACT_ATOMS: atom_id res chain seq x y z
N MET A 1 -59.94 14.58 -10.75
CA MET A 1 -58.62 14.47 -10.14
C MET A 1 -57.63 14.72 -11.24
N LEU A 2 -56.96 15.84 -11.17
CA LEU A 2 -56.11 16.36 -12.21
C LEU A 2 -54.70 15.70 -12.03
N ASP A 3 -54.33 14.82 -12.94
CA ASP A 3 -52.94 14.40 -13.10
C ASP A 3 -52.15 15.50 -13.82
N ASN A 4 -51.74 16.48 -13.06
CA ASN A 4 -50.81 17.52 -13.45
C ASN A 4 -49.42 17.18 -12.86
N ASN A 5 -48.70 16.24 -13.44
CA ASN A 5 -47.25 16.06 -13.27
C ASN A 5 -46.57 16.02 -14.60
N ALA A 6 -46.73 17.09 -15.40
CA ALA A 6 -45.69 17.49 -16.31
C ALA A 6 -44.59 18.13 -15.45
N SER A 7 -43.70 17.30 -14.88
CA SER A 7 -42.47 17.79 -14.25
C SER A 7 -41.70 18.55 -15.34
N LEU A 8 -41.56 19.84 -15.18
CA LEU A 8 -40.60 20.64 -15.92
C LEU A 8 -39.28 19.89 -15.83
N LYS A 9 -38.83 19.29 -16.94
CA LYS A 9 -37.50 18.65 -16.96
C LYS A 9 -36.49 19.73 -16.63
N SER A 10 -35.92 19.66 -15.45
CA SER A 10 -34.87 20.58 -15.03
C SER A 10 -33.64 20.35 -15.94
N GLY A 11 -33.05 21.43 -16.45
CA GLY A 11 -31.78 21.35 -17.20
C GLY A 11 -30.55 21.00 -16.33
N ILE A 12 -30.76 20.75 -15.03
CA ILE A 12 -29.68 20.35 -14.10
C ILE A 12 -29.42 18.85 -14.24
N ARG A 13 -28.12 18.49 -14.33
CA ARG A 13 -27.62 17.12 -14.31
C ARG A 13 -26.60 16.94 -13.20
N ASP A 14 -26.80 15.96 -12.31
CA ASP A 14 -26.00 15.82 -11.08
C ASP A 14 -25.30 14.46 -10.91
N ASN A 15 -25.49 13.53 -11.82
CA ASN A 15 -24.97 12.18 -11.77
C ASN A 15 -25.45 11.34 -10.56
N LEU A 16 -26.48 11.80 -9.83
CA LEU A 16 -26.97 11.14 -8.62
C LEU A 16 -28.49 10.86 -8.70
N LEU A 17 -29.31 11.89 -8.63
CA LEU A 17 -30.78 11.78 -8.63
C LEU A 17 -31.40 12.21 -9.96
N ARG A 18 -30.64 12.87 -10.79
CA ARG A 18 -31.03 13.39 -12.09
C ARG A 18 -30.21 12.69 -13.19
N GLU A 19 -30.54 13.00 -14.44
CA GLU A 19 -29.80 12.47 -15.59
C GLU A 19 -28.31 12.89 -15.53
N THR A 20 -27.46 12.14 -16.20
CA THR A 20 -26.02 12.32 -16.23
C THR A 20 -25.58 13.19 -17.42
N VAL A 21 -24.34 13.70 -17.39
CA VAL A 21 -23.75 14.33 -18.58
C VAL A 21 -23.60 13.31 -19.72
N HIS A 22 -23.37 12.03 -19.39
CA HIS A 22 -23.38 10.98 -20.40
C HIS A 22 -24.70 10.88 -21.15
N ASP A 23 -25.83 10.90 -20.42
CA ASP A 23 -27.17 10.84 -21.05
C ASP A 23 -27.40 12.02 -21.99
N PHE A 24 -26.99 13.23 -21.61
CA PHE A 24 -27.02 14.41 -22.46
C PHE A 24 -26.20 14.19 -23.75
N LEU A 25 -24.95 13.79 -23.60
CA LEU A 25 -24.05 13.56 -24.74
C LEU A 25 -24.59 12.46 -25.67
N GLN A 26 -25.14 11.40 -25.10
CA GLN A 26 -25.71 10.28 -25.88
C GLN A 26 -26.96 10.70 -26.67
N GLN A 27 -27.80 11.56 -26.09
CA GLN A 27 -29.02 12.05 -26.71
C GLN A 27 -28.74 13.07 -27.82
N GLU A 28 -27.77 13.97 -27.60
CA GLU A 28 -27.55 15.13 -28.45
C GLU A 28 -26.48 14.91 -29.53
N ILE A 29 -25.55 13.96 -29.39
CA ILE A 29 -24.57 13.63 -30.42
C ILE A 29 -25.24 12.85 -31.56
N LYS A 30 -25.22 13.42 -32.77
CA LYS A 30 -25.76 12.86 -33.98
C LYS A 30 -24.65 12.59 -35.00
N ASN A 31 -25.00 11.93 -36.10
CA ASN A 31 -24.06 11.76 -37.21
C ASN A 31 -23.71 13.14 -37.79
N GLY A 32 -22.41 13.43 -37.89
CA GLY A 32 -21.91 14.70 -38.40
C GLY A 32 -21.81 15.81 -37.31
N SER A 33 -22.05 15.52 -36.06
CA SER A 33 -21.86 16.53 -34.98
C SER A 33 -20.40 16.98 -34.89
N ALA A 34 -20.19 18.28 -34.68
CA ALA A 34 -18.89 18.83 -34.32
C ALA A 34 -18.87 19.23 -32.82
N LEU A 35 -17.89 18.75 -32.09
CA LEU A 35 -17.81 18.95 -30.65
C LEU A 35 -16.70 19.95 -30.26
N SER A 36 -16.97 20.78 -29.25
CA SER A 36 -15.99 21.61 -28.57
C SER A 36 -16.10 21.36 -27.08
N ILE A 37 -15.03 20.81 -26.48
CA ILE A 37 -15.03 20.40 -25.07
C ILE A 37 -13.93 21.11 -24.31
N VAL A 38 -14.26 21.67 -23.15
CA VAL A 38 -13.31 22.14 -22.14
C VAL A 38 -13.39 21.19 -20.94
N SER A 39 -12.28 20.57 -20.57
CA SER A 39 -12.19 19.68 -19.42
C SER A 39 -10.79 19.71 -18.82
N ALA A 40 -10.65 19.60 -17.51
CA ALA A 40 -9.34 19.48 -16.88
C ALA A 40 -8.71 18.09 -17.09
N TYR A 41 -9.55 17.07 -17.22
CA TYR A 41 -9.11 15.67 -17.30
C TYR A 41 -9.80 14.93 -18.46
N PHE A 42 -9.06 13.93 -18.99
CA PHE A 42 -9.55 13.00 -19.99
C PHE A 42 -9.08 11.59 -19.61
N THR A 43 -9.96 10.58 -19.71
CA THR A 43 -9.57 9.19 -19.51
C THR A 43 -9.92 8.33 -20.72
N ILE A 44 -9.06 7.35 -21.05
CA ILE A 44 -9.29 6.40 -22.16
C ILE A 44 -10.54 5.55 -21.93
N TYR A 45 -10.93 5.33 -20.69
CA TYR A 45 -12.12 4.56 -20.32
C TYR A 45 -13.41 5.37 -20.53
N ALA A 46 -13.38 6.70 -20.38
CA ALA A 46 -14.50 7.55 -20.79
C ALA A 46 -14.68 7.50 -22.30
N TYR A 47 -13.58 7.53 -23.07
CA TYR A 47 -13.63 7.29 -24.51
C TYR A 47 -14.23 5.91 -24.83
N GLU A 48 -13.77 4.81 -24.19
CA GLU A 48 -14.29 3.46 -24.43
C GLU A 48 -15.82 3.41 -24.23
N LYS A 49 -16.31 3.96 -23.14
CA LYS A 49 -17.74 4.00 -22.82
C LYS A 49 -18.55 4.85 -23.79
N MET A 50 -17.95 5.92 -24.29
CA MET A 50 -18.58 6.86 -25.23
C MET A 50 -18.32 6.53 -26.70
N GLN A 51 -17.54 5.49 -27.02
CA GLN A 51 -17.04 5.18 -28.36
C GLN A 51 -18.14 5.16 -29.41
N HIS A 52 -19.31 4.59 -29.09
CA HIS A 52 -20.43 4.54 -30.04
C HIS A 52 -20.91 5.93 -30.48
N SER A 53 -21.02 6.88 -29.54
CA SER A 53 -21.41 8.27 -29.84
C SER A 53 -20.26 9.04 -30.50
N LEU A 54 -19.03 8.88 -29.99
CA LEU A 54 -17.85 9.58 -30.50
C LEU A 54 -17.45 9.14 -31.94
N ASN A 55 -17.83 7.96 -32.38
CA ASN A 55 -17.60 7.53 -33.76
C ASN A 55 -18.51 8.25 -34.76
N LYS A 56 -19.63 8.82 -34.31
CA LYS A 56 -20.60 9.54 -35.15
C LYS A 56 -20.19 10.97 -35.49
N ILE A 57 -19.27 11.56 -34.72
CA ILE A 57 -18.88 12.96 -34.88
C ILE A 57 -17.99 13.16 -36.11
N ASP A 58 -18.03 14.35 -36.70
CA ASP A 58 -17.10 14.77 -37.75
C ASP A 58 -15.77 15.20 -37.17
N GLY A 59 -15.77 15.88 -36.00
CA GLY A 59 -14.57 16.34 -35.33
C GLY A 59 -14.80 16.75 -33.90
N LEU A 60 -13.73 16.75 -33.13
CA LEU A 60 -13.69 17.21 -31.74
C LEU A 60 -12.52 18.16 -31.51
N ARG A 61 -12.77 19.33 -30.98
CA ARG A 61 -11.77 20.22 -30.41
C ARG A 61 -11.77 20.10 -28.89
N PHE A 62 -10.70 19.58 -28.34
CA PHE A 62 -10.57 19.32 -26.90
C PHE A 62 -9.55 20.27 -26.28
N LEU A 63 -10.00 21.09 -25.31
CA LEU A 63 -9.16 22.03 -24.59
C LEU A 63 -8.96 21.55 -23.15
N PHE A 64 -7.72 21.22 -22.80
CA PHE A 64 -7.35 20.96 -21.42
C PHE A 64 -7.26 22.25 -20.62
N GLY A 65 -8.06 22.35 -19.54
CA GLY A 65 -8.05 23.50 -18.65
C GLY A 65 -6.95 23.47 -17.59
N ASP A 66 -6.18 22.38 -17.49
CA ASP A 66 -5.07 22.23 -16.55
C ASP A 66 -3.77 21.93 -17.31
N PRO A 67 -2.85 22.89 -17.45
CA PRO A 67 -1.58 22.68 -18.15
C PRO A 67 -0.66 21.70 -17.42
N ASP A 68 -0.78 21.55 -16.10
CA ASP A 68 0.02 20.60 -15.35
C ASP A 68 -0.41 19.16 -15.61
N PHE A 69 -1.65 18.96 -16.01
CA PHE A 69 -2.15 17.68 -16.49
C PHE A 69 -1.33 17.17 -17.68
N VAL A 70 -1.13 18.01 -18.69
CA VAL A 70 -0.38 17.65 -19.91
C VAL A 70 1.12 17.52 -19.63
N LYS A 71 1.69 18.34 -18.74
CA LYS A 71 3.10 18.21 -18.32
C LYS A 71 3.36 16.90 -17.62
N ARG A 72 2.41 16.43 -16.81
CA ARG A 72 2.47 15.12 -16.15
C ARG A 72 2.33 13.94 -17.14
N MET A 73 1.77 14.20 -18.32
CA MET A 73 1.69 13.23 -19.42
C MET A 73 3.02 12.98 -20.14
N ASP A 74 4.02 13.88 -19.99
CA ASP A 74 5.30 13.75 -20.70
C ASP A 74 6.00 12.45 -20.28
N PRO A 75 6.25 11.51 -21.21
CA PRO A 75 6.92 10.25 -20.90
C PRO A 75 8.36 10.41 -20.41
N ASN A 76 8.98 11.60 -20.61
CA ASN A 76 10.33 11.92 -20.14
C ASN A 76 10.31 12.55 -18.73
N ASN A 77 9.15 12.86 -18.17
CA ASN A 77 9.04 13.41 -16.82
C ASN A 77 9.03 12.26 -15.81
N THR A 78 10.14 12.11 -15.07
CA THR A 78 10.34 11.08 -14.07
C THR A 78 9.73 11.40 -12.70
N ASP A 79 9.06 12.54 -12.53
CA ASP A 79 8.37 12.87 -11.30
C ASP A 79 7.20 11.91 -11.04
N GLN A 80 7.39 11.08 -10.02
CA GLN A 80 6.64 9.86 -9.70
C GLN A 80 5.22 10.05 -9.14
N LYS A 81 4.61 11.20 -9.24
CA LYS A 81 3.16 11.31 -9.01
C LYS A 81 2.45 11.08 -10.33
N ALA A 82 2.42 9.78 -10.63
CA ALA A 82 1.86 9.23 -11.83
C ALA A 82 0.52 9.86 -12.15
N PHE A 83 0.54 10.48 -13.28
CA PHE A 83 -0.61 10.88 -13.99
C PHE A 83 -1.42 9.66 -14.42
N ASP A 84 -2.61 9.55 -13.91
CA ASP A 84 -3.56 8.53 -14.32
C ASP A 84 -4.44 9.02 -15.47
N ILE A 85 -4.06 8.69 -16.71
CA ILE A 85 -5.05 8.55 -17.81
C ILE A 85 -6.01 7.39 -17.47
N THR A 86 -5.68 6.61 -16.48
CA THR A 86 -6.45 5.52 -15.90
C THR A 86 -7.15 6.03 -14.65
N ASP A 87 -8.45 5.83 -14.54
CA ASP A 87 -9.18 6.10 -13.30
C ASP A 87 -8.58 5.29 -12.15
N THR A 88 -8.02 5.95 -11.14
CA THR A 88 -7.56 5.32 -9.92
C THR A 88 -8.74 4.65 -9.23
N GLY A 89 -8.75 3.33 -9.15
CA GLY A 89 -9.81 2.52 -8.55
C GLY A 89 -10.49 1.55 -9.52
N LEU A 90 -9.90 1.33 -10.69
CA LEU A 90 -10.38 0.36 -11.65
C LEU A 90 -10.04 -1.08 -11.22
N GLU A 91 -10.98 -1.98 -11.43
CA GLU A 91 -10.78 -3.41 -11.23
C GLU A 91 -9.69 -3.96 -12.16
N LEU A 92 -8.99 -5.02 -11.72
CA LEU A 92 -7.89 -5.67 -12.45
C LEU A 92 -8.27 -6.01 -13.91
N ASN A 93 -9.51 -6.41 -14.17
CA ASN A 93 -10.02 -6.71 -15.50
C ASN A 93 -9.99 -5.51 -16.46
N GLN A 94 -10.17 -4.30 -15.94
CA GLN A 94 -10.12 -3.08 -16.75
C GLN A 94 -8.66 -2.71 -17.08
N GLN A 95 -7.74 -2.95 -16.17
CA GLN A 95 -6.30 -2.75 -16.42
C GLN A 95 -5.78 -3.66 -17.54
N LEU A 96 -6.24 -4.91 -17.61
CA LEU A 96 -5.88 -5.84 -18.70
C LEU A 96 -6.39 -5.39 -20.08
N ARG A 97 -7.49 -4.63 -20.12
CA ARG A 97 -8.08 -4.08 -21.36
C ARG A 97 -7.47 -2.73 -21.77
N GLN A 98 -6.63 -2.14 -20.95
CA GLN A 98 -6.06 -0.80 -21.17
C GLN A 98 -5.37 -0.64 -22.52
N LYS A 99 -4.60 -1.62 -22.92
CA LYS A 99 -3.82 -1.60 -24.16
C LYS A 99 -4.66 -1.52 -25.44
N PRO A 100 -5.66 -2.38 -25.67
CA PRO A 100 -6.51 -2.25 -26.85
C PRO A 100 -7.31 -0.95 -26.84
N ILE A 101 -7.77 -0.50 -25.66
CA ILE A 101 -8.47 0.78 -25.50
C ILE A 101 -7.55 1.96 -25.86
N ALA A 102 -6.30 1.96 -25.37
CA ALA A 102 -5.34 3.02 -25.69
C ALA A 102 -5.02 3.08 -27.20
N LYS A 103 -4.87 1.92 -27.88
CA LYS A 103 -4.67 1.85 -29.33
C LYS A 103 -5.87 2.42 -30.08
N ALA A 104 -7.09 2.01 -29.73
CA ALA A 104 -8.31 2.49 -30.36
C ALA A 104 -8.50 4.01 -30.12
N CYS A 105 -8.26 4.48 -28.90
CA CYS A 105 -8.31 5.90 -28.54
C CYS A 105 -7.29 6.73 -29.35
N ALA A 106 -6.05 6.25 -29.45
CA ALA A 106 -5.00 6.92 -30.22
C ALA A 106 -5.37 7.04 -31.71
N GLN A 107 -5.94 6.00 -32.31
CA GLN A 107 -6.40 6.04 -33.71
C GLN A 107 -7.53 7.06 -33.88
N TRP A 108 -8.53 7.03 -33.00
CA TRP A 108 -9.64 7.98 -33.03
C TRP A 108 -9.17 9.44 -32.85
N ILE A 109 -8.23 9.71 -31.89
CA ILE A 109 -7.64 11.04 -31.70
C ILE A 109 -6.93 11.49 -32.98
N LYS A 110 -6.15 10.61 -33.60
CA LYS A 110 -5.41 10.94 -34.82
C LYS A 110 -6.35 11.41 -35.94
N GLU A 111 -7.49 10.75 -36.09
CA GLU A 111 -8.43 10.97 -37.19
C GLU A 111 -9.40 12.13 -36.94
N LYS A 112 -9.88 12.31 -35.70
CA LYS A 112 -11.04 13.16 -35.41
C LYS A 112 -10.84 14.23 -34.36
N VAL A 113 -9.70 14.26 -33.63
CA VAL A 113 -9.54 15.14 -32.49
C VAL A 113 -8.38 16.10 -32.67
N GLU A 114 -8.62 17.36 -32.42
CA GLU A 114 -7.61 18.38 -32.16
C GLU A 114 -7.51 18.63 -30.65
N ILE A 115 -6.30 18.77 -30.12
CA ILE A 115 -6.08 18.88 -28.68
C ILE A 115 -5.17 20.06 -28.37
N ARG A 116 -5.67 20.99 -27.56
CA ARG A 116 -4.91 22.11 -27.04
C ARG A 116 -4.95 22.15 -25.51
N THR A 117 -4.00 22.84 -24.90
CA THR A 117 -3.96 23.10 -23.45
C THR A 117 -3.65 24.55 -23.19
N THR A 118 -4.06 25.07 -22.04
CA THR A 118 -3.68 26.42 -21.59
C THR A 118 -2.18 26.49 -21.32
N ARG A 119 -1.59 27.68 -21.56
CA ARG A 119 -0.18 27.98 -21.30
C ARG A 119 0.03 28.52 -19.89
N GLY A 120 1.21 28.25 -19.33
CA GLY A 120 1.66 28.85 -18.07
C GLY A 120 0.87 28.39 -16.87
N SER A 121 0.46 29.32 -16.00
CA SER A 121 -0.35 29.07 -14.78
C SER A 121 -1.85 29.34 -14.99
N ASN A 122 -2.30 29.52 -16.22
CA ASN A 122 -3.69 29.82 -16.51
C ASN A 122 -4.52 28.51 -16.39
N LEU A 123 -5.42 28.51 -15.42
CA LEU A 123 -6.33 27.37 -15.18
C LEU A 123 -7.74 27.74 -15.63
N ILE A 124 -8.37 26.84 -16.38
CA ILE A 124 -9.81 26.94 -16.69
C ILE A 124 -10.55 25.95 -15.80
N HIS A 125 -11.27 26.45 -14.81
CA HIS A 125 -12.04 25.60 -13.89
C HIS A 125 -13.40 25.17 -14.44
N GLY A 126 -14.00 25.93 -15.34
CA GLY A 126 -15.25 25.57 -16.01
C GLY A 126 -15.08 24.35 -16.90
N LYS A 127 -16.09 23.50 -16.97
CA LYS A 127 -16.17 22.37 -17.91
C LYS A 127 -17.35 22.65 -18.84
N MET A 128 -17.09 22.50 -20.12
CA MET A 128 -18.07 22.81 -21.17
C MET A 128 -18.09 21.69 -22.20
N TYR A 129 -19.27 21.32 -22.60
CA TYR A 129 -19.51 20.43 -23.73
C TYR A 129 -20.46 21.15 -24.69
N HIS A 130 -19.95 21.58 -25.82
CA HIS A 130 -20.73 22.19 -26.89
C HIS A 130 -20.81 21.25 -28.09
N ILE A 131 -22.01 21.03 -28.60
CA ILE A 131 -22.30 20.13 -29.70
C ILE A 131 -22.96 20.94 -30.81
N ALA A 132 -22.27 21.15 -31.91
CA ALA A 132 -22.82 21.76 -33.09
C ALA A 132 -23.44 20.67 -33.97
N ASN A 133 -24.74 20.78 -34.16
CA ASN A 133 -25.52 19.97 -35.08
C ASN A 133 -26.00 20.82 -36.25
N ASN A 134 -26.25 20.24 -37.42
CA ASN A 134 -26.76 20.96 -38.56
C ASN A 134 -28.10 21.66 -38.23
N GLY A 135 -28.01 22.87 -37.70
CA GLY A 135 -29.14 23.79 -37.45
C GLY A 135 -29.51 24.04 -36.01
N VAL A 136 -29.11 23.22 -35.03
CA VAL A 136 -29.38 23.48 -33.60
C VAL A 136 -28.21 23.07 -32.75
N ASP A 137 -27.54 24.01 -32.15
CA ASP A 137 -26.47 23.76 -31.22
C ASP A 137 -27.01 23.37 -29.84
N LYS A 138 -26.27 22.54 -29.14
CA LYS A 138 -26.55 22.14 -27.76
C LYS A 138 -25.33 22.36 -26.88
N ALA A 139 -25.53 22.75 -25.66
CA ALA A 139 -24.43 22.93 -24.74
C ALA A 139 -24.82 22.58 -23.29
N ILE A 140 -23.83 22.12 -22.52
CA ILE A 140 -23.90 21.94 -21.08
C ILE A 140 -22.65 22.52 -20.44
N LEU A 141 -22.82 23.22 -19.33
CA LEU A 141 -21.76 23.88 -18.59
C LEU A 141 -21.81 23.40 -17.13
N GLY A 142 -20.65 23.14 -16.52
CA GLY A 142 -20.63 22.72 -15.12
C GLY A 142 -19.29 22.25 -14.58
N SER A 143 -19.32 21.25 -13.70
CA SER A 143 -18.14 20.71 -13.01
C SER A 143 -17.60 19.39 -13.58
N SER A 144 -18.36 18.70 -14.41
CA SER A 144 -18.04 17.35 -14.91
C SER A 144 -16.83 17.33 -15.86
N ASN A 145 -15.81 16.59 -15.47
CA ASN A 145 -14.68 16.27 -16.35
C ASN A 145 -15.01 15.12 -17.31
N PHE A 146 -14.24 15.02 -18.42
CA PHE A 146 -14.36 13.91 -19.37
C PHE A 146 -13.70 12.63 -18.82
N THR A 147 -14.26 12.13 -17.74
CA THR A 147 -13.84 10.91 -17.02
C THR A 147 -15.04 10.02 -16.77
N VAL A 148 -14.81 8.72 -16.46
CA VAL A 148 -15.90 7.77 -16.15
C VAL A 148 -16.76 8.27 -14.99
N ARG A 149 -16.13 8.82 -13.95
CA ARG A 149 -16.84 9.35 -12.78
C ARG A 149 -17.53 10.69 -13.05
N GLY A 150 -16.84 11.59 -13.76
CA GLY A 150 -17.37 12.91 -14.09
C GLY A 150 -18.56 12.88 -15.03
N LEU A 151 -18.58 11.97 -16.02
CA LEU A 151 -19.69 11.79 -16.94
C LEU A 151 -20.87 11.00 -16.37
N GLY A 152 -20.73 10.39 -15.18
CA GLY A 152 -21.78 9.55 -14.58
C GLY A 152 -21.86 8.14 -15.19
N LEU A 153 -20.76 7.63 -15.75
CA LEU A 153 -20.68 6.32 -16.43
C LEU A 153 -20.45 5.13 -15.46
N SER A 154 -20.27 5.38 -14.18
CA SER A 154 -20.03 4.37 -13.14
C SER A 154 -21.30 4.15 -12.31
N SER A 155 -21.75 2.90 -12.20
CA SER A 155 -22.94 2.55 -11.42
C SER A 155 -22.77 2.69 -9.91
N ASN A 156 -21.54 2.61 -9.38
CA ASN A 156 -21.31 2.53 -7.93
C ASN A 156 -20.47 3.66 -7.35
N ASN A 157 -19.80 4.50 -8.16
CA ASN A 157 -18.84 5.50 -7.72
C ASN A 157 -18.78 6.72 -8.64
N SER A 158 -19.92 7.24 -9.12
CA SER A 158 -19.94 8.51 -9.85
C SER A 158 -19.78 9.68 -8.88
N ASN A 159 -19.10 10.75 -9.34
CA ASN A 159 -19.07 11.99 -8.59
C ASN A 159 -20.46 12.63 -8.58
N ILE A 160 -20.80 13.29 -7.48
CA ILE A 160 -21.91 14.25 -7.48
C ILE A 160 -21.39 15.50 -8.18
N GLU A 161 -22.02 15.86 -9.31
CA GLU A 161 -21.59 16.96 -10.15
C GLU A 161 -22.74 17.97 -10.26
N LEU A 162 -22.42 19.22 -10.62
CA LEU A 162 -23.42 20.22 -10.91
C LEU A 162 -23.22 20.73 -12.32
N ASN A 163 -24.14 20.37 -13.20
CA ASN A 163 -24.11 20.80 -14.59
C ASN A 163 -25.47 21.36 -14.98
N LEU A 164 -25.48 22.34 -15.87
CA LEU A 164 -26.66 23.00 -16.40
C LEU A 164 -26.65 22.98 -17.91
N GLU A 165 -27.73 22.47 -18.51
CA GLU A 165 -27.98 22.63 -19.93
C GLU A 165 -28.26 24.10 -20.27
N VAL A 166 -27.69 24.56 -21.36
CA VAL A 166 -27.84 25.94 -21.84
C VAL A 166 -29.02 26.00 -22.83
N ASP A 167 -30.14 26.53 -22.37
CA ASP A 167 -31.39 26.54 -23.16
C ASP A 167 -31.47 27.72 -24.16
N SER A 168 -30.77 28.80 -23.89
CA SER A 168 -30.79 30.00 -24.71
C SER A 168 -29.89 29.87 -25.95
N ASP A 169 -30.41 30.11 -27.14
CA ASP A 169 -29.64 30.14 -28.39
C ASP A 169 -28.53 31.20 -28.33
N ARG A 170 -28.81 32.35 -27.74
CA ARG A 170 -27.83 33.41 -27.55
C ARG A 170 -26.65 32.92 -26.72
N ASP A 171 -26.93 32.31 -25.60
CA ASP A 171 -25.89 31.89 -24.65
C ASP A 171 -25.08 30.71 -25.22
N ARG A 172 -25.70 29.79 -26.01
CA ARG A 172 -24.97 28.75 -26.75
C ARG A 172 -24.02 29.35 -27.77
N THR A 173 -24.48 30.35 -28.51
CA THR A 173 -23.67 31.06 -29.50
C THR A 173 -22.50 31.81 -28.83
N ASP A 174 -22.75 32.50 -27.72
CA ASP A 174 -21.71 33.22 -26.96
C ASP A 174 -20.67 32.22 -26.36
N LEU A 175 -21.11 31.08 -25.82
CA LEU A 175 -20.19 30.04 -25.36
C LEU A 175 -19.29 29.50 -26.47
N LYS A 176 -19.86 29.30 -27.65
CA LYS A 176 -19.12 28.86 -28.83
C LYS A 176 -18.10 29.91 -29.28
N ALA A 177 -18.51 31.19 -29.32
CA ALA A 177 -17.64 32.32 -29.66
C ALA A 177 -16.49 32.42 -28.65
N TRP A 178 -16.77 32.38 -27.35
CA TRP A 178 -15.78 32.37 -26.28
C TRP A 178 -14.76 31.22 -26.45
N PHE A 179 -15.25 30.03 -26.74
CA PHE A 179 -14.37 28.88 -26.99
C PHE A 179 -13.48 29.10 -28.20
N ASP A 180 -14.03 29.66 -29.31
CA ASP A 180 -13.29 29.91 -30.53
C ASP A 180 -12.25 31.03 -30.38
N GLU A 181 -12.56 32.08 -29.63
CA GLU A 181 -11.61 33.14 -29.27
C GLU A 181 -10.42 32.57 -28.47
N LEU A 182 -10.71 31.74 -27.46
CA LEU A 182 -9.68 31.14 -26.66
C LEU A 182 -8.87 30.07 -27.45
N TRP A 183 -9.56 29.28 -28.25
CA TRP A 183 -8.95 28.23 -29.08
C TRP A 183 -7.95 28.81 -30.08
N ASN A 184 -8.25 29.95 -30.67
CA ASN A 184 -7.43 30.60 -31.71
C ASN A 184 -6.35 31.55 -31.14
N ASN A 185 -6.25 31.65 -29.81
CA ASN A 185 -5.27 32.52 -29.17
C ASN A 185 -4.00 31.75 -28.81
N ASP A 186 -3.00 31.76 -29.69
CA ASP A 186 -1.74 31.02 -29.50
C ASP A 186 -0.87 31.55 -28.33
N GLU A 187 -1.18 32.73 -27.77
CA GLU A 187 -0.54 33.21 -26.55
C GLU A 187 -1.08 32.48 -25.29
N LEU A 188 -2.35 32.12 -25.30
CA LEU A 188 -3.04 31.47 -24.17
C LEU A 188 -3.07 29.97 -24.25
N VAL A 189 -3.03 29.38 -25.44
CA VAL A 189 -3.10 27.93 -25.64
C VAL A 189 -2.00 27.40 -26.53
N GLU A 190 -1.70 26.11 -26.42
CA GLU A 190 -0.74 25.40 -27.28
C GLU A 190 -1.30 24.01 -27.71
N ASP A 191 -0.89 23.59 -28.91
CA ASP A 191 -1.18 22.25 -29.38
C ASP A 191 -0.38 21.18 -28.62
N VAL A 192 -1.05 20.15 -28.14
CA VAL A 192 -0.46 19.05 -27.39
C VAL A 192 -0.88 17.68 -27.92
N LYS A 193 -1.48 17.62 -29.09
CA LYS A 193 -1.97 16.38 -29.71
C LYS A 193 -0.87 15.32 -29.78
N GLU A 194 0.32 15.69 -30.27
CA GLU A 194 1.42 14.74 -30.41
C GLU A 194 1.93 14.21 -29.05
N LYS A 195 1.93 15.05 -28.00
CA LYS A 195 2.29 14.63 -26.63
C LYS A 195 1.30 13.57 -26.11
N VAL A 196 0.00 13.78 -26.33
CA VAL A 196 -1.07 12.84 -25.95
C VAL A 196 -0.94 11.54 -26.71
N LEU A 197 -0.73 11.60 -28.04
CA LEU A 197 -0.54 10.41 -28.88
C LEU A 197 0.70 9.62 -28.48
N ALA A 198 1.82 10.26 -28.16
CA ALA A 198 3.03 9.62 -27.68
C ALA A 198 2.77 8.84 -26.37
N LYS A 199 2.02 9.43 -25.44
CA LYS A 199 1.62 8.75 -24.20
C LYS A 199 0.72 7.54 -24.42
N LEU A 200 -0.29 7.69 -25.27
CA LEU A 200 -1.17 6.56 -25.63
C LEU A 200 -0.42 5.44 -26.35
N LYS A 201 0.55 5.79 -27.21
CA LYS A 201 1.43 4.82 -27.87
C LYS A 201 2.26 4.06 -26.82
N GLN A 202 2.80 4.74 -25.82
CA GLN A 202 3.54 4.10 -24.72
C GLN A 202 2.67 3.10 -23.96
N ILE A 203 1.42 3.46 -23.62
CA ILE A 203 0.45 2.57 -22.95
C ILE A 203 0.09 1.38 -23.85
N GLY A 204 -0.02 1.59 -25.18
CA GLY A 204 -0.38 0.59 -26.16
C GLY A 204 0.77 -0.33 -26.59
N GLN A 205 2.01 -0.12 -26.14
CA GLN A 205 3.17 -0.92 -26.55
C GLN A 205 3.10 -2.36 -26.01
N ASP A 206 3.65 -3.30 -26.80
CA ASP A 206 3.89 -4.65 -26.35
C ASP A 206 5.18 -4.67 -25.54
N HIS A 207 5.08 -5.05 -24.27
CA HIS A 207 6.24 -5.26 -23.43
C HIS A 207 6.67 -6.73 -23.50
N PRO A 208 7.99 -7.03 -23.56
CA PRO A 208 8.47 -8.39 -23.51
C PRO A 208 7.96 -9.11 -22.24
N PRO A 209 7.68 -10.42 -22.30
CA PRO A 209 7.21 -11.17 -21.14
C PRO A 209 8.10 -11.01 -19.91
N GLU A 210 9.41 -10.89 -20.09
CA GLU A 210 10.39 -10.65 -19.03
C GLU A 210 10.14 -9.32 -18.31
N LEU A 211 9.84 -8.24 -19.04
CA LEU A 211 9.55 -6.94 -18.41
C LEU A 211 8.26 -7.00 -17.60
N ILE A 212 7.24 -7.71 -18.10
CA ILE A 212 5.99 -7.93 -17.36
C ILE A 212 6.26 -8.73 -16.10
N TYR A 213 7.10 -9.77 -16.19
CA TYR A 213 7.51 -10.59 -15.06
C TYR A 213 8.22 -9.76 -13.99
N TYR A 214 9.27 -9.00 -14.36
CA TYR A 214 9.98 -8.15 -13.39
C TYR A 214 9.14 -7.04 -12.83
N LYS A 215 8.26 -6.43 -13.63
CA LYS A 215 7.32 -5.42 -13.14
C LYS A 215 6.32 -6.01 -12.15
N THR A 216 5.81 -7.20 -12.43
CA THR A 216 4.91 -7.92 -11.50
C THR A 216 5.62 -8.23 -10.19
N LEU A 217 6.86 -8.72 -10.24
CA LEU A 217 7.68 -8.92 -9.04
C LEU A 217 7.91 -7.60 -8.29
N TYR A 218 8.24 -6.52 -9.00
CA TYR A 218 8.43 -5.21 -8.39
C TYR A 218 7.17 -4.74 -7.67
N GLU A 219 6.00 -4.83 -8.29
CA GLU A 219 4.73 -4.40 -7.66
C GLU A 219 4.35 -5.30 -6.47
N LEU A 220 4.59 -6.60 -6.54
CA LEU A 220 4.38 -7.52 -5.42
C LEU A 220 5.28 -7.20 -4.22
N PHE A 221 6.50 -6.78 -4.47
CA PHE A 221 7.50 -6.50 -3.43
C PHE A 221 7.80 -5.02 -3.23
N ARG A 222 7.05 -4.12 -3.87
CA ARG A 222 7.30 -2.67 -3.88
C ARG A 222 7.40 -2.10 -2.48
N GLU A 223 6.42 -2.41 -1.62
CA GLU A 223 6.44 -1.94 -0.23
C GLU A 223 7.67 -2.44 0.54
N GLU A 224 8.09 -3.67 0.28
CA GLU A 224 9.29 -4.26 0.88
C GLU A 224 10.55 -3.56 0.38
N ILE A 225 10.63 -3.27 -0.92
CA ILE A 225 11.77 -2.56 -1.54
C ILE A 225 11.87 -1.12 -1.04
N GLU A 226 10.76 -0.40 -0.95
CA GLU A 226 10.71 0.97 -0.44
C GLU A 226 11.08 1.02 1.06
N THR A 227 10.56 0.07 1.84
CA THR A 227 10.89 -0.07 3.27
C THR A 227 12.37 -0.39 3.47
N ARG A 228 12.98 -1.23 2.62
CA ARG A 228 14.42 -1.53 2.68
C ARG A 228 15.27 -0.29 2.45
N LYS A 229 14.97 0.53 1.45
CA LYS A 229 15.71 1.78 1.18
C LYS A 229 15.69 2.75 2.38
N THR A 230 14.52 2.94 2.98
CA THR A 230 14.37 3.79 4.17
C THR A 230 15.12 3.22 5.37
N ASN A 231 15.11 1.89 5.54
CA ASN A 231 15.81 1.22 6.63
C ASN A 231 17.33 1.24 6.43
N GLU A 232 17.86 1.13 5.20
CA GLU A 232 19.29 1.23 4.95
C GLU A 232 19.87 2.55 5.44
N GLN A 233 19.20 3.66 5.14
CA GLN A 233 19.60 4.98 5.63
C GLN A 233 19.56 5.05 7.16
N THR A 234 18.53 4.49 7.81
CA THR A 234 18.46 4.40 9.27
C THR A 234 19.59 3.55 9.87
N LEU A 235 20.00 2.48 9.20
CA LEU A 235 21.09 1.61 9.67
C LEU A 235 22.46 2.29 9.57
N GLU A 236 22.66 3.11 8.53
CA GLU A 236 23.86 3.94 8.37
C GLU A 236 23.90 5.04 9.44
N ASP A 237 22.82 5.77 9.66
CA ASP A 237 22.73 6.87 10.61
C ASP A 237 23.05 6.47 12.06
N ILE A 238 22.77 5.22 12.44
CA ILE A 238 23.07 4.69 13.78
C ILE A 238 24.38 3.92 13.86
N HIS A 239 25.21 3.95 12.83
CA HIS A 239 26.53 3.29 12.79
C HIS A 239 26.52 1.77 13.04
N LEU A 240 25.44 1.06 12.68
CA LEU A 240 25.38 -0.39 12.79
C LEU A 240 26.48 -1.07 11.96
N TYR A 241 26.78 -0.51 10.81
CA TYR A 241 27.77 -1.04 9.86
C TYR A 241 29.21 -0.95 10.37
N ASP A 242 29.48 -0.09 11.37
CA ASP A 242 30.78 0.10 11.99
C ASP A 242 31.06 -0.88 13.14
N THR A 243 30.11 -1.79 13.43
CA THR A 243 30.23 -2.73 14.54
C THR A 243 30.97 -4.01 14.18
N LYS A 244 31.64 -4.65 15.17
CA LYS A 244 32.35 -5.92 14.96
C LYS A 244 31.40 -7.06 14.59
N ILE A 245 30.20 -7.07 15.19
CA ILE A 245 29.20 -8.08 14.83
C ILE A 245 28.85 -7.99 13.34
N TRP A 246 28.67 -6.77 12.80
CA TRP A 246 28.35 -6.58 11.40
C TRP A 246 29.45 -7.11 10.47
N ASP A 247 30.71 -6.87 10.81
CA ASP A 247 31.87 -7.37 10.05
C ASP A 247 31.91 -8.90 10.00
N LYS A 248 31.52 -9.55 11.10
CA LYS A 248 31.53 -11.01 11.23
C LYS A 248 30.40 -11.72 10.47
N LEU A 249 29.34 -11.00 10.08
CA LEU A 249 28.21 -11.61 9.37
C LEU A 249 28.56 -11.96 7.93
N TYR A 250 28.12 -13.13 7.50
CA TYR A 250 28.06 -13.48 6.08
C TYR A 250 26.99 -12.65 5.34
N GLY A 251 27.10 -12.54 4.02
CA GLY A 251 26.17 -11.73 3.22
C GLY A 251 24.70 -12.07 3.46
N PHE A 252 24.33 -13.35 3.51
CA PHE A 252 22.95 -13.76 3.76
C PHE A 252 22.47 -13.42 5.18
N GLN A 253 23.37 -13.43 6.18
CA GLN A 253 23.05 -13.02 7.55
C GLN A 253 22.85 -11.51 7.65
N LYS A 254 23.63 -10.71 6.91
CA LYS A 254 23.45 -9.25 6.80
C LYS A 254 22.08 -8.93 6.23
N GLU A 255 21.68 -9.57 5.14
CA GLU A 255 20.35 -9.40 4.57
C GLU A 255 19.24 -9.91 5.49
N GLY A 256 19.48 -11.03 6.18
CA GLY A 256 18.59 -11.54 7.22
C GLY A 256 18.38 -10.53 8.35
N ALA A 257 19.45 -9.95 8.88
CA ALA A 257 19.38 -8.95 9.94
C ALA A 257 18.62 -7.69 9.51
N LYS A 258 18.90 -7.15 8.33
CA LYS A 258 18.15 -6.03 7.74
C LYS A 258 16.64 -6.33 7.65
N SER A 259 16.31 -7.52 7.11
CA SER A 259 14.92 -7.95 6.97
C SER A 259 14.21 -8.10 8.31
N VAL A 260 14.88 -8.69 9.33
CA VAL A 260 14.34 -8.83 10.69
C VAL A 260 14.11 -7.47 11.33
N ILE A 261 15.08 -6.55 11.27
CA ILE A 261 14.96 -5.19 11.79
C ILE A 261 13.74 -4.48 11.17
N ALA A 262 13.63 -4.52 9.84
CA ALA A 262 12.51 -3.91 9.12
C ALA A 262 11.14 -4.44 9.59
N ARG A 263 11.03 -5.77 9.78
CA ARG A 263 9.80 -6.41 10.27
C ARG A 263 9.49 -6.07 11.72
N LEU A 264 10.48 -6.02 12.58
CA LEU A 264 10.32 -5.63 13.98
C LEU A 264 9.83 -4.18 14.10
N LEU A 265 10.37 -3.27 13.28
CA LEU A 265 9.96 -1.86 13.28
C LEU A 265 8.52 -1.69 12.74
N ARG A 266 8.13 -2.51 11.77
CA ARG A 266 6.81 -2.41 11.11
C ARG A 266 5.71 -3.19 11.84
N HIS A 267 6.02 -4.40 12.32
CA HIS A 267 5.03 -5.37 12.80
C HIS A 267 5.16 -5.74 14.27
N ASN A 268 6.13 -5.15 15.00
CA ASN A 268 6.45 -5.47 16.39
C ASN A 268 6.83 -6.94 16.64
N GLY A 269 7.00 -7.75 15.60
CA GLY A 269 7.36 -9.14 15.78
C GLY A 269 7.92 -9.79 14.51
N CYS A 270 8.83 -10.76 14.72
CA CYS A 270 9.43 -11.53 13.63
C CYS A 270 9.85 -12.92 14.13
N ILE A 271 9.74 -13.95 13.28
CA ILE A 271 10.31 -15.27 13.50
C ILE A 271 11.47 -15.47 12.53
N LEU A 272 12.67 -15.68 13.06
CA LEU A 272 13.85 -16.06 12.29
C LEU A 272 13.94 -17.60 12.30
N ALA A 273 13.56 -18.22 11.19
CA ALA A 273 13.37 -19.66 11.06
C ALA A 273 14.48 -20.37 10.26
N ASP A 274 15.68 -19.81 10.23
CA ASP A 274 16.83 -20.40 9.54
C ASP A 274 17.16 -21.79 10.10
N SER A 275 17.68 -22.66 9.25
CA SER A 275 18.08 -24.02 9.64
C SER A 275 19.14 -24.02 10.76
N VAL A 276 19.29 -25.16 11.43
CA VAL A 276 20.34 -25.34 12.46
C VAL A 276 21.72 -25.14 11.81
N GLY A 277 22.60 -24.45 12.51
CA GLY A 277 23.98 -24.20 12.06
C GLY A 277 24.19 -22.98 11.15
N LEU A 278 23.14 -22.30 10.69
CA LEU A 278 23.24 -21.08 9.88
C LEU A 278 23.57 -19.81 10.68
N GLY A 279 23.86 -19.93 11.97
CA GLY A 279 24.31 -18.82 12.80
C GLY A 279 23.20 -17.82 13.18
N LYS A 280 21.97 -18.29 13.45
CA LYS A 280 20.86 -17.44 13.94
C LYS A 280 21.24 -16.51 15.09
N THR A 281 22.12 -16.99 15.99
CA THR A 281 22.61 -16.21 17.12
C THR A 281 23.36 -14.97 16.66
N TYR A 282 24.22 -15.08 15.64
CA TYR A 282 24.95 -13.94 15.09
C TYR A 282 24.01 -12.93 14.40
N THR A 283 23.07 -13.43 13.63
CA THR A 283 22.02 -12.57 13.02
C THR A 283 21.23 -11.85 14.12
N ALA A 284 20.84 -12.55 15.18
CA ALA A 284 20.14 -11.95 16.32
C ALA A 284 21.00 -10.94 17.10
N LEU A 285 22.30 -11.21 17.28
CA LEU A 285 23.20 -10.23 17.90
C LEU A 285 23.31 -8.93 17.10
N ALA A 286 23.33 -8.98 15.78
CA ALA A 286 23.29 -7.78 14.95
C ALA A 286 21.97 -7.00 15.13
N VAL A 287 20.85 -7.71 15.23
CA VAL A 287 19.54 -7.10 15.54
C VAL A 287 19.56 -6.48 16.95
N ILE A 288 20.05 -7.20 17.94
CA ILE A 288 20.21 -6.69 19.32
C ILE A 288 21.04 -5.40 19.30
N LYS A 289 22.17 -5.42 18.59
CA LYS A 289 23.06 -4.24 18.52
C LYS A 289 22.37 -3.04 17.89
N PHE A 290 21.54 -3.22 16.87
CA PHE A 290 20.72 -2.15 16.32
C PHE A 290 19.84 -1.48 17.39
N PHE A 291 19.15 -2.25 18.21
CA PHE A 291 18.28 -1.71 19.26
C PHE A 291 19.09 -1.07 20.38
N GLU A 292 20.22 -1.65 20.77
CA GLU A 292 21.12 -1.07 21.79
C GLU A 292 21.73 0.28 21.37
N LEU A 293 22.12 0.43 20.09
CA LEU A 293 22.62 1.69 19.54
C LEU A 293 21.55 2.81 19.56
N ARG A 294 20.28 2.44 19.64
CA ARG A 294 19.14 3.35 19.84
C ARG A 294 18.80 3.58 21.31
N ASN A 295 19.62 3.08 22.23
CA ASN A 295 19.38 3.09 23.68
C ASN A 295 18.09 2.33 24.09
N GLU A 296 17.68 1.36 23.32
CA GLU A 296 16.52 0.50 23.59
C GLU A 296 16.96 -0.69 24.47
N ARG A 297 16.08 -1.11 25.40
CA ARG A 297 16.37 -2.18 26.36
C ARG A 297 16.03 -3.53 25.79
N VAL A 298 17.01 -4.43 25.76
CA VAL A 298 16.88 -5.76 25.18
C VAL A 298 16.94 -6.83 26.24
N LEU A 299 15.96 -7.77 26.20
CA LEU A 299 15.96 -9.01 26.96
C LEU A 299 16.18 -10.18 26.04
N VAL A 300 17.13 -11.05 26.37
CA VAL A 300 17.32 -12.34 25.73
C VAL A 300 16.78 -13.42 26.67
N LEU A 301 15.84 -14.22 26.18
CA LEU A 301 15.29 -15.40 26.83
C LEU A 301 15.80 -16.66 26.11
N CYS A 302 16.52 -17.51 26.81
CA CYS A 302 17.08 -18.73 26.24
C CYS A 302 16.84 -19.96 27.14
N PRO A 303 16.95 -21.19 26.60
CA PRO A 303 17.04 -22.39 27.44
C PRO A 303 18.24 -22.31 28.38
N LYS A 304 18.07 -22.81 29.60
CA LYS A 304 19.16 -22.79 30.61
C LYS A 304 20.49 -23.35 30.08
N LYS A 305 20.42 -24.36 29.22
CA LYS A 305 21.60 -24.97 28.59
C LYS A 305 22.36 -24.06 27.62
N LEU A 306 21.69 -23.07 27.05
CA LEU A 306 22.28 -22.14 26.10
C LEU A 306 22.68 -20.82 26.74
N ARG A 307 22.51 -20.66 28.07
CA ARG A 307 22.80 -19.40 28.76
C ARG A 307 24.26 -18.98 28.58
N GLU A 308 25.21 -19.87 28.71
CA GLU A 308 26.64 -19.58 28.55
C GLU A 308 26.98 -19.16 27.11
N ASN A 309 26.30 -19.70 26.12
CA ASN A 309 26.49 -19.31 24.73
C ASN A 309 26.10 -17.85 24.47
N TRP A 310 25.09 -17.35 25.18
CA TRP A 310 24.68 -15.95 25.11
C TRP A 310 25.52 -15.06 26.04
N ALA A 311 25.81 -15.52 27.26
CA ALA A 311 26.57 -14.76 28.24
C ALA A 311 27.97 -14.35 27.75
N ARG A 312 28.61 -15.21 26.94
CA ARG A 312 29.95 -14.98 26.38
C ARG A 312 30.10 -13.69 25.57
N TYR A 313 29.01 -13.16 25.01
CA TYR A 313 29.03 -11.94 24.19
C TYR A 313 28.75 -10.68 25.01
N GLN A 314 28.27 -10.78 26.25
CA GLN A 314 28.01 -9.62 27.10
C GLN A 314 29.31 -8.91 27.50
N ALA A 315 29.25 -7.58 27.57
CA ALA A 315 30.39 -6.73 28.02
C ALA A 315 30.86 -7.07 29.44
N SER A 316 29.94 -7.51 30.30
CA SER A 316 30.25 -7.92 31.68
C SER A 316 31.04 -9.23 31.77
N HIS A 317 31.09 -10.01 30.71
CA HIS A 317 31.74 -11.32 30.64
C HIS A 317 33.18 -11.14 30.13
N ASN A 318 34.09 -10.85 31.07
CA ASN A 318 35.50 -10.54 30.82
C ASN A 318 36.32 -11.79 30.43
N GLN A 319 35.88 -12.51 29.38
CA GLN A 319 36.65 -13.63 28.84
C GLN A 319 37.50 -13.20 27.65
N ILE A 320 38.78 -13.56 27.70
CA ILE A 320 39.79 -13.38 26.63
C ILE A 320 39.27 -13.92 25.25
N SER A 321 38.20 -14.74 25.24
CA SER A 321 37.61 -15.35 24.08
C SER A 321 36.42 -14.59 23.48
N ASN A 322 36.04 -13.41 24.01
CA ASN A 322 34.92 -12.64 23.44
C ASN A 322 35.39 -11.82 22.23
N GLU A 323 35.18 -12.35 21.05
CA GLU A 323 35.53 -11.69 19.77
C GLU A 323 34.68 -10.46 19.43
N LEU A 324 33.59 -10.22 20.19
CA LEU A 324 32.69 -9.08 20.05
C LEU A 324 32.74 -8.12 21.26
N LEU A 325 33.83 -8.15 21.99
CA LEU A 325 34.02 -7.30 23.22
C LEU A 325 33.87 -5.81 22.85
N ASP A 326 34.41 -5.39 21.72
CA ASP A 326 34.37 -3.99 21.26
C ASP A 326 32.94 -3.48 21.06
N ASP A 327 31.99 -4.37 20.76
CA ASP A 327 30.58 -4.01 20.57
C ASP A 327 29.85 -3.74 21.89
N GLN A 328 30.41 -4.08 23.06
CA GLN A 328 29.89 -3.77 24.38
C GLN A 328 28.39 -4.14 24.54
N PHE A 329 28.03 -5.41 24.30
CA PHE A 329 26.65 -5.87 24.45
C PHE A 329 26.15 -5.78 25.89
N GLY A 330 25.04 -5.04 26.10
CA GLY A 330 24.41 -4.77 27.38
C GLY A 330 23.05 -5.42 27.62
N TYR A 331 22.62 -6.35 26.74
CA TYR A 331 21.32 -7.00 26.89
C TYR A 331 21.19 -7.76 28.23
N THR A 332 19.96 -7.78 28.76
CA THR A 332 19.61 -8.61 29.92
C THR A 332 19.47 -10.06 29.46
N LEU A 333 20.04 -11.01 30.20
CA LEU A 333 20.00 -12.44 29.89
C LEU A 333 19.27 -13.24 30.96
N LEU A 334 18.12 -13.82 30.63
CA LEU A 334 17.35 -14.70 31.50
C LEU A 334 17.06 -16.04 30.84
N SER A 335 16.85 -17.06 31.64
CA SER A 335 16.44 -18.37 31.16
C SER A 335 14.91 -18.45 31.02
N HIS A 336 14.38 -19.29 30.13
CA HIS A 336 12.94 -19.55 30.01
C HIS A 336 12.28 -19.92 31.34
N THR A 337 13.02 -20.62 32.23
CA THR A 337 12.55 -21.03 33.54
C THR A 337 12.37 -19.88 34.52
N ASP A 338 13.05 -18.75 34.30
CA ASP A 338 12.94 -17.57 35.16
C ASP A 338 11.57 -16.90 35.04
N LEU A 339 10.88 -17.08 33.90
CA LEU A 339 9.47 -16.69 33.75
C LEU A 339 8.50 -17.45 34.70
N SER A 340 8.92 -18.55 35.30
CA SER A 340 8.11 -19.27 36.29
C SER A 340 8.43 -18.86 37.73
N ARG A 341 9.37 -17.91 37.93
CA ARG A 341 9.87 -17.50 39.25
C ARG A 341 9.51 -16.04 39.51
N TYR A 342 8.94 -15.73 40.66
CA TYR A 342 8.57 -14.37 41.04
C TYR A 342 9.64 -13.72 41.97
N SER A 343 10.61 -14.49 42.43
CA SER A 343 11.70 -13.98 43.30
C SER A 343 12.96 -14.82 43.14
N GLY A 344 14.04 -14.36 43.69
CA GLY A 344 15.36 -14.98 43.72
C GLY A 344 16.27 -14.46 42.60
N ASP A 345 17.54 -14.83 42.70
CA ASP A 345 18.59 -14.39 41.79
C ASP A 345 18.63 -15.25 40.52
N SER A 346 18.89 -14.61 39.38
CA SER A 346 19.20 -15.25 38.11
C SER A 346 20.42 -14.59 37.45
N GLY A 347 21.60 -15.05 37.83
CA GLY A 347 22.87 -14.55 37.28
C GLY A 347 23.14 -13.07 37.65
N GLY A 348 22.88 -12.71 38.89
CA GLY A 348 23.06 -11.35 39.39
C GLY A 348 21.85 -10.43 39.21
N ILE A 349 20.73 -10.96 38.68
CA ILE A 349 19.49 -10.21 38.49
C ILE A 349 18.46 -10.68 39.52
N ASP A 350 18.02 -9.75 40.40
CA ASP A 350 16.91 -10.01 41.30
C ASP A 350 15.59 -10.00 40.54
N LEU A 351 14.94 -11.18 40.45
CA LEU A 351 13.69 -11.36 39.73
C LEU A 351 12.49 -10.66 40.36
N ALA A 352 12.53 -10.39 41.69
CA ALA A 352 11.45 -9.67 42.37
C ALA A 352 11.46 -8.18 42.04
N GLY A 353 12.64 -7.58 41.88
CA GLY A 353 12.81 -6.18 41.50
C GLY A 353 12.93 -5.91 40.02
N PHE A 354 12.90 -6.96 39.16
CA PHE A 354 13.09 -6.79 37.72
C PHE A 354 11.87 -6.16 37.08
N ASN A 355 12.08 -5.05 36.34
CA ASN A 355 11.01 -4.36 35.63
C ASN A 355 10.72 -5.00 34.27
N TRP A 356 9.82 -5.96 34.30
CA TRP A 356 9.38 -6.72 33.11
C TRP A 356 8.65 -5.89 32.06
N GLN A 357 8.14 -4.71 32.41
CA GLN A 357 7.33 -3.88 31.52
C GLN A 357 8.15 -2.88 30.72
N ASN A 358 9.41 -2.64 31.14
CA ASN A 358 10.28 -1.66 30.52
C ASN A 358 11.31 -2.33 29.60
N LEU A 359 10.81 -2.98 28.56
CA LEU A 359 11.60 -3.71 27.56
C LEU A 359 11.12 -3.31 26.18
N ASP A 360 12.04 -2.94 25.30
CA ASP A 360 11.76 -2.53 23.92
C ASP A 360 11.83 -3.71 22.95
N LEU A 361 12.76 -4.65 23.20
CA LEU A 361 12.92 -5.88 22.43
C LEU A 361 13.08 -7.09 23.35
N ILE A 362 12.36 -8.17 23.03
CA ILE A 362 12.57 -9.49 23.60
C ILE A 362 13.03 -10.44 22.49
N VAL A 363 14.17 -11.06 22.69
CA VAL A 363 14.70 -12.13 21.83
C VAL A 363 14.47 -13.46 22.52
N ILE A 364 13.73 -14.36 21.88
CA ILE A 364 13.40 -15.68 22.42
C ILE A 364 14.12 -16.73 21.59
N ASP A 365 15.20 -17.27 22.15
CA ASP A 365 15.92 -18.38 21.54
C ASP A 365 15.19 -19.70 21.80
N GLU A 366 15.21 -20.60 20.81
CA GLU A 366 14.42 -21.85 20.80
C GLU A 366 12.94 -21.62 21.15
N SER A 367 12.33 -20.70 20.40
CA SER A 367 10.96 -20.19 20.63
C SER A 367 9.88 -21.27 20.53
N HIS A 368 10.17 -22.42 19.91
CA HIS A 368 9.28 -23.58 19.91
C HIS A 368 8.90 -24.06 21.34
N ASN A 369 9.66 -23.66 22.38
CA ASN A 369 9.30 -23.92 23.77
C ASN A 369 8.08 -23.11 24.24
N PHE A 370 7.66 -22.10 23.49
CA PHE A 370 6.46 -21.26 23.72
C PHE A 370 5.30 -21.59 22.79
N ARG A 371 5.30 -22.76 22.17
CA ARG A 371 4.25 -23.23 21.26
C ARG A 371 2.90 -23.52 21.94
N ASN A 372 2.90 -23.75 23.26
CA ASN A 372 1.70 -24.09 24.01
C ASN A 372 1.10 -22.87 24.70
N ASP A 373 -0.06 -22.41 24.20
CA ASP A 373 -0.90 -21.41 24.88
C ASP A 373 -1.59 -22.07 26.08
N SER A 374 -0.90 -22.09 27.20
CA SER A 374 -1.44 -22.65 28.44
C SER A 374 -1.95 -21.55 29.35
N ASN A 375 -3.19 -21.72 29.82
CA ASN A 375 -3.80 -20.80 30.79
C ASN A 375 -3.08 -20.85 32.15
N PRO A 376 -3.19 -19.78 32.96
CA PRO A 376 -2.77 -19.82 34.36
C PRO A 376 -3.38 -21.05 35.06
N ARG A 377 -2.61 -21.68 35.93
CA ARG A 377 -3.07 -22.83 36.71
C ARG A 377 -3.26 -22.38 38.16
N GLU A 378 -4.33 -22.86 38.76
CA GLU A 378 -4.57 -22.73 40.18
C GLU A 378 -3.62 -23.65 40.94
N ASP A 379 -2.90 -23.15 41.95
CA ASP A 379 -2.08 -23.96 42.85
C ASP A 379 -2.93 -24.56 43.95
N LYS A 380 -2.30 -25.39 44.81
CA LYS A 380 -2.98 -26.08 45.91
C LYS A 380 -3.59 -25.12 46.96
N ASP A 381 -3.14 -23.88 46.96
CA ASP A 381 -3.54 -22.82 47.88
C ASP A 381 -4.57 -21.88 47.25
N GLY A 382 -5.10 -22.18 46.06
CA GLY A 382 -6.11 -21.40 45.35
C GLY A 382 -5.55 -20.16 44.63
N ASN A 383 -4.22 -20.01 44.53
CA ASN A 383 -3.62 -18.90 43.82
C ASN A 383 -3.39 -19.23 42.34
N PHE A 384 -3.73 -18.33 41.44
CA PHE A 384 -3.46 -18.47 40.01
C PHE A 384 -1.97 -18.21 39.73
N ARG A 385 -1.28 -19.25 39.26
CA ARG A 385 0.10 -19.12 38.77
C ARG A 385 0.15 -19.09 37.27
N HIS A 386 0.77 -18.06 36.76
CA HIS A 386 1.04 -17.95 35.33
C HIS A 386 1.99 -19.06 34.86
N THR A 387 1.68 -19.62 33.68
CA THR A 387 2.65 -20.42 32.94
C THR A 387 3.71 -19.50 32.34
N ARG A 388 4.84 -20.02 31.85
CA ARG A 388 5.85 -19.21 31.14
C ARG A 388 5.24 -18.42 29.99
N TYR A 389 4.37 -19.06 29.20
CA TYR A 389 3.69 -18.44 28.09
C TYR A 389 2.74 -17.32 28.54
N SER A 390 1.85 -17.63 29.50
CA SER A 390 0.88 -16.63 29.96
C SER A 390 1.55 -15.45 30.67
N ARG A 391 2.63 -15.67 31.43
CA ARG A 391 3.38 -14.58 32.05
C ARG A 391 4.05 -13.69 31.01
N LEU A 392 4.73 -14.30 30.02
CA LEU A 392 5.36 -13.55 28.94
C LEU A 392 4.33 -12.70 28.18
N LEU A 393 3.18 -13.28 27.87
CA LEU A 393 2.11 -12.57 27.14
C LEU A 393 1.47 -11.46 28.01
N GLU A 394 1.02 -11.79 29.21
CA GLU A 394 0.13 -10.91 29.99
C GLU A 394 0.93 -9.88 30.85
N GLU A 395 2.08 -10.27 31.42
CA GLU A 395 2.84 -9.40 32.31
C GLU A 395 3.97 -8.64 31.62
N VAL A 396 4.51 -9.20 30.53
CA VAL A 396 5.66 -8.61 29.85
C VAL A 396 5.24 -7.88 28.57
N ILE A 397 4.60 -8.61 27.64
CA ILE A 397 4.28 -8.05 26.32
C ILE A 397 3.09 -7.08 26.38
N LYS A 398 1.94 -7.52 26.91
CA LYS A 398 0.73 -6.68 26.95
C LYS A 398 0.84 -5.47 27.88
N LYS A 399 1.56 -5.61 28.99
CA LYS A 399 1.80 -4.50 29.93
C LYS A 399 2.99 -3.65 29.54
N GLY A 400 3.81 -4.10 28.58
CA GLY A 400 4.94 -3.37 28.06
C GLY A 400 4.56 -2.21 27.14
N THR A 401 5.50 -1.30 26.90
CA THR A 401 5.32 -0.15 26.02
C THR A 401 5.69 -0.53 24.59
N LYS A 402 4.80 -1.21 23.87
CA LYS A 402 5.01 -1.69 22.48
C LYS A 402 6.26 -2.58 22.33
N THR A 403 6.43 -3.51 23.24
CA THR A 403 7.57 -4.43 23.26
C THR A 403 7.59 -5.28 21.98
N LYS A 404 8.71 -5.24 21.26
CA LYS A 404 8.92 -6.04 20.06
C LYS A 404 9.39 -7.46 20.44
N VAL A 405 9.04 -8.44 19.61
CA VAL A 405 9.38 -9.85 19.87
C VAL A 405 10.11 -10.47 18.69
N LEU A 406 11.36 -10.85 18.88
CA LEU A 406 12.14 -11.65 17.93
C LEU A 406 12.20 -13.09 18.41
N MET A 407 11.73 -14.01 17.61
CA MET A 407 11.76 -15.45 17.88
C MET A 407 12.79 -16.14 17.01
N LEU A 408 13.61 -16.98 17.63
CA LEU A 408 14.61 -17.80 16.94
C LEU A 408 14.20 -19.27 17.09
N SER A 409 13.98 -19.97 15.98
CA SER A 409 13.70 -21.41 15.99
C SER A 409 13.98 -22.02 14.63
N ALA A 410 14.64 -23.16 14.59
CA ALA A 410 14.77 -23.91 13.34
C ALA A 410 13.47 -24.65 12.97
N THR A 411 12.59 -24.88 13.94
CA THR A 411 11.34 -25.64 13.81
C THR A 411 10.17 -24.91 14.45
N PRO A 412 9.70 -23.79 13.87
CA PRO A 412 8.59 -23.02 14.45
C PRO A 412 7.27 -23.81 14.46
N VAL A 413 7.12 -24.79 13.57
CA VAL A 413 6.02 -25.77 13.55
C VAL A 413 6.62 -27.13 13.91
N ASN A 414 6.08 -27.77 14.94
CA ASN A 414 6.55 -29.09 15.37
C ASN A 414 5.48 -30.18 15.21
N THR A 415 4.30 -29.97 15.79
CA THR A 415 3.23 -30.98 15.77
C THR A 415 2.01 -30.53 14.99
N SER A 416 1.75 -29.24 14.94
CA SER A 416 0.60 -28.68 14.22
C SER A 416 0.80 -27.19 13.91
N LEU A 417 0.01 -26.67 12.97
CA LEU A 417 -0.01 -25.22 12.68
C LEU A 417 -0.45 -24.38 13.90
N THR A 418 -1.06 -25.01 14.90
CA THR A 418 -1.38 -24.35 16.18
C THR A 418 -0.11 -23.88 16.90
N ASP A 419 1.01 -24.59 16.75
CA ASP A 419 2.30 -24.21 17.33
C ASP A 419 2.75 -22.85 16.81
N LEU A 420 2.61 -22.61 15.50
CA LEU A 420 2.91 -21.36 14.85
C LEU A 420 1.94 -20.25 15.30
N ARG A 421 0.63 -20.55 15.35
CA ARG A 421 -0.38 -19.59 15.81
C ARG A 421 -0.05 -19.06 17.20
N ASN A 422 0.31 -19.95 18.13
CA ASN A 422 0.61 -19.57 19.50
C ASN A 422 1.86 -18.69 19.60
N GLN A 423 2.85 -18.91 18.75
CA GLN A 423 4.01 -18.02 18.63
C GLN A 423 3.60 -16.65 18.02
N ILE A 424 2.75 -16.64 16.98
CA ILE A 424 2.20 -15.41 16.42
C ILE A 424 1.44 -14.60 17.48
N TYR A 425 0.71 -15.23 18.38
CA TYR A 425 0.00 -14.56 19.45
C TYR A 425 0.89 -13.78 20.41
N LEU A 426 2.14 -14.19 20.61
CA LEU A 426 3.10 -13.40 21.38
C LEU A 426 3.48 -12.09 20.66
N MET A 427 3.51 -12.08 19.32
CA MET A 427 3.81 -10.89 18.53
C MET A 427 2.59 -9.98 18.35
N THR A 428 1.37 -10.52 18.40
CA THR A 428 0.12 -9.82 18.14
C THR A 428 -0.71 -9.54 19.38
N GLU A 429 -0.15 -9.78 20.58
CA GLU A 429 -0.86 -9.65 21.86
C GLU A 429 -2.16 -10.47 21.91
N LYS A 430 -2.18 -11.60 21.19
CA LYS A 430 -3.35 -12.49 21.03
C LYS A 430 -4.54 -11.84 20.31
N ARG A 431 -4.32 -10.77 19.54
CA ARG A 431 -5.36 -10.17 18.70
C ARG A 431 -5.52 -10.97 17.42
N GLU A 432 -6.75 -11.33 17.10
CA GLU A 432 -7.10 -12.19 15.97
C GLU A 432 -7.14 -11.47 14.62
N ASP A 433 -7.33 -10.15 14.63
CA ASP A 433 -7.64 -9.32 13.47
C ASP A 433 -6.47 -8.46 12.97
N VAL A 434 -5.29 -8.62 13.54
CA VAL A 434 -4.11 -7.78 13.25
C VAL A 434 -3.76 -7.74 11.77
N PHE A 435 -3.99 -8.82 11.04
CA PHE A 435 -3.67 -8.94 9.62
C PHE A 435 -4.84 -8.60 8.69
N ARG A 436 -5.94 -8.03 9.22
CA ARG A 436 -7.11 -7.68 8.42
C ARG A 436 -6.78 -6.68 7.31
N ASN A 437 -6.08 -5.60 7.67
CA ASN A 437 -5.78 -4.52 6.72
C ASN A 437 -4.60 -4.83 5.81
N SER A 438 -3.63 -5.62 6.27
CA SER A 438 -2.40 -5.91 5.51
C SER A 438 -2.53 -7.14 4.61
N LEU A 439 -3.25 -8.17 5.04
CA LEU A 439 -3.34 -9.46 4.35
C LEU A 439 -4.79 -9.91 4.08
N GLY A 440 -5.79 -9.11 4.44
CA GLY A 440 -7.20 -9.52 4.32
C GLY A 440 -7.64 -10.62 5.29
N VAL A 441 -6.80 -10.97 6.28
CA VAL A 441 -7.08 -12.03 7.25
C VAL A 441 -7.84 -11.46 8.43
N SER A 442 -9.14 -11.67 8.46
CA SER A 442 -10.02 -11.16 9.53
C SER A 442 -9.87 -11.91 10.86
N ASN A 443 -9.42 -13.16 10.82
CA ASN A 443 -9.27 -13.98 12.02
C ASN A 443 -8.18 -15.05 11.81
N ILE A 444 -7.09 -14.92 12.57
CA ILE A 444 -5.91 -15.83 12.48
C ILE A 444 -6.29 -17.26 12.87
N ARG A 445 -7.11 -17.44 13.92
CA ARG A 445 -7.52 -18.77 14.40
C ARG A 445 -8.27 -19.54 13.33
N ASN A 446 -9.24 -18.89 12.68
CA ASN A 446 -10.02 -19.51 11.62
C ASN A 446 -9.14 -19.89 10.43
N LEU A 447 -8.22 -19.01 10.02
CA LEU A 447 -7.28 -19.29 8.94
C LEU A 447 -6.42 -20.51 9.23
N ILE A 448 -5.80 -20.58 10.41
CA ILE A 448 -4.96 -21.71 10.83
C ILE A 448 -5.76 -23.00 10.92
N GLN A 449 -7.01 -22.95 11.41
CA GLN A 449 -7.87 -24.14 11.47
C GLN A 449 -8.25 -24.65 10.07
N GLN A 450 -8.56 -23.74 9.13
CA GLN A 450 -8.85 -24.11 7.74
C GLN A 450 -7.62 -24.72 7.07
N ALA A 451 -6.45 -24.10 7.23
CA ALA A 451 -5.19 -24.62 6.70
C ALA A 451 -4.86 -26.00 7.27
N GLN A 452 -5.05 -26.22 8.58
CA GLN A 452 -4.82 -27.53 9.22
C GLN A 452 -5.79 -28.60 8.70
N LYS A 453 -7.06 -28.24 8.45
CA LYS A 453 -8.04 -29.18 7.86
C LYS A 453 -7.67 -29.53 6.42
N ALA A 454 -7.29 -28.52 5.61
CA ALA A 454 -6.87 -28.75 4.24
C ALA A 454 -5.61 -29.64 4.16
N PHE A 455 -4.64 -29.41 5.06
CA PHE A 455 -3.43 -30.23 5.13
C PHE A 455 -3.75 -31.70 5.48
N LYS A 456 -4.61 -31.93 6.47
CA LYS A 456 -5.03 -33.29 6.83
C LYS A 456 -5.78 -34.00 5.70
N ALA A 457 -6.69 -33.28 5.00
CA ALA A 457 -7.42 -33.84 3.87
C ALA A 457 -6.52 -34.15 2.66
N TRP A 458 -5.35 -33.50 2.57
CA TRP A 458 -4.35 -33.81 1.54
C TRP A 458 -3.47 -35.02 1.93
N GLU A 459 -3.27 -35.25 3.22
CA GLU A 459 -2.45 -36.33 3.76
C GLU A 459 -3.18 -37.70 3.72
N GLU A 460 -4.55 -37.68 3.76
CA GLU A 460 -5.44 -38.84 3.55
C GLU A 460 -5.62 -39.15 2.06
#